data_adf5313dd0fc8d48026aed81cfe73ae1
#
_entry.id   adf5313dd0fc8d48026aed81cfe73ae1
#
_cell.length_a   1.000
_cell.length_b   1.000
_cell.length_c   1.000
_cell.angle_alpha   90.00
_cell.angle_beta   90.00
_cell.angle_gamma   90.00
#
_symmetry.space_group_name_H-M   'P 1'
#
loop_
_entity.id
_entity.type
_entity.pdbx_description
1 polymer ?
#
loop_
_entity_poly.entity_id
_entity_poly.type
_entity_poly.pdbx_seq_one_letter_code
_entity_poly.pdbx_strand_id
1 'polypeptide(L)'
;PPSSTLFPSTTLFRSHIHFSPVLQKTPHATEAMFLMMIRVFDGLGYRRYEWKCDALNSRSIKAAERLGFKFEGIFRQDKIYKGRNRDTAWFSIIDKDWPNLKNAFQSWLNPENFDTDGQQILSLTEIRNNQ
;
A
#
# COMPACT_ATOMS: atom_id res chain seq x y z
N PRO A 1 11.06 -6.51 17.43
CA PRO A 1 12.50 -6.33 17.68
C PRO A 1 12.75 -5.32 18.77
N PRO A 2 13.84 -5.49 19.50
CA PRO A 2 14.15 -4.59 20.61
C PRO A 2 14.22 -3.12 20.19
N SER A 3 14.76 -2.85 19.00
CA SER A 3 14.87 -1.48 18.50
C SER A 3 13.51 -0.83 18.32
N SER A 4 12.46 -1.58 17.96
CA SER A 4 11.14 -1.01 17.76
C SER A 4 10.48 -0.61 19.07
N THR A 5 10.88 -1.22 20.21
CA THR A 5 10.36 -0.82 21.51
C THR A 5 11.06 0.42 22.05
N LEU A 6 12.34 0.59 21.71
CA LEU A 6 13.12 1.77 22.12
C LEU A 6 12.89 2.96 21.17
N PHE A 7 12.69 2.69 19.89
CA PHE A 7 12.53 3.69 18.85
C PHE A 7 11.25 3.40 18.08
N PRO A 8 10.11 3.79 18.65
CA PRO A 8 8.81 3.46 18.06
C PRO A 8 8.55 4.11 16.70
N SER A 9 9.48 4.90 16.22
CA SER A 9 9.39 5.54 14.91
C SER A 9 9.70 4.61 13.76
N THR A 10 9.90 3.32 14.02
CA THR A 10 10.22 2.38 12.95
C THR A 10 9.25 2.52 11.80
N THR A 11 9.81 2.85 10.66
CA THR A 11 9.08 3.12 9.42
C THR A 11 9.70 2.29 8.32
N LEU A 12 8.87 1.68 7.50
CA LEU A 12 9.34 0.98 6.33
C LEU A 12 8.98 1.76 5.07
N PHE A 13 9.99 1.94 4.20
CA PHE A 13 9.81 2.60 2.91
C PHE A 13 9.66 1.56 1.81
N ARG A 14 8.76 1.85 0.88
CA ARG A 14 8.55 1.04 -0.32
C ARG A 14 8.52 1.96 -1.53
N SER A 15 9.69 2.41 -1.96
CA SER A 15 9.78 3.36 -3.06
C SER A 15 10.12 2.72 -4.41
N HIS A 16 10.55 1.46 -4.43
CA HIS A 16 10.99 0.80 -5.67
C HIS A 16 10.42 -0.60 -5.80
N ILE A 17 9.10 -0.72 -5.60
CA ILE A 17 8.42 -1.99 -5.84
C ILE A 17 7.98 -2.03 -7.29
N HIS A 18 8.42 -3.08 -7.98
CA HIS A 18 8.03 -3.33 -9.35
C HIS A 18 7.40 -4.70 -9.47
N PHE A 19 6.23 -4.76 -10.07
CA PHE A 19 5.63 -6.01 -10.49
C PHE A 19 5.75 -6.11 -12.00
N SER A 20 5.93 -7.33 -12.52
CA SER A 20 5.88 -7.53 -13.96
C SER A 20 4.51 -7.11 -14.49
N PRO A 21 4.40 -6.70 -15.75
CA PRO A 21 3.10 -6.36 -16.32
C PRO A 21 2.06 -7.47 -16.19
N VAL A 22 2.51 -8.72 -16.16
CA VAL A 22 1.62 -9.87 -15.99
C VAL A 22 1.00 -9.90 -14.60
N LEU A 23 1.75 -9.51 -13.56
CA LEU A 23 1.27 -9.51 -12.18
C LEU A 23 0.48 -8.27 -11.82
N GLN A 24 0.75 -7.14 -12.49
CA GLN A 24 0.02 -5.91 -12.23
C GLN A 24 -1.47 -6.12 -12.47
N LYS A 25 -2.31 -5.55 -11.58
CA LYS A 25 -3.78 -5.66 -11.65
C LYS A 25 -4.30 -7.08 -11.46
N THR A 26 -3.50 -7.98 -10.91
CA THR A 26 -3.96 -9.33 -10.57
C THR A 26 -4.13 -9.46 -9.07
N PRO A 27 -4.92 -10.46 -8.61
CA PRO A 27 -5.00 -10.77 -7.17
C PRO A 27 -3.64 -11.07 -6.55
N HIS A 28 -2.72 -11.62 -7.33
CA HIS A 28 -1.39 -11.97 -6.84
C HIS A 28 -0.58 -10.75 -6.40
N ALA A 29 -0.67 -9.63 -7.15
CA ALA A 29 0.02 -8.40 -6.77
C ALA A 29 -0.53 -7.85 -5.45
N THR A 30 -1.85 -7.84 -5.30
CA THR A 30 -2.50 -7.40 -4.07
C THR A 30 -2.16 -8.32 -2.91
N GLU A 31 -2.15 -9.63 -3.13
CA GLU A 31 -1.76 -10.60 -2.11
C GLU A 31 -0.32 -10.38 -1.67
N ALA A 32 0.60 -10.14 -2.59
CA ALA A 32 1.99 -9.85 -2.26
C ALA A 32 2.11 -8.62 -1.37
N MET A 33 1.38 -7.54 -1.69
CA MET A 33 1.35 -6.34 -0.85
C MET A 33 0.76 -6.62 0.52
N PHE A 34 -0.30 -7.42 0.57
CA PHE A 34 -0.93 -7.82 1.83
C PHE A 34 0.04 -8.60 2.72
N LEU A 35 0.75 -9.56 2.14
CA LEU A 35 1.75 -10.34 2.88
C LEU A 35 2.87 -9.47 3.42
N MET A 36 3.31 -8.47 2.65
CA MET A 36 4.30 -7.51 3.12
C MET A 36 3.76 -6.68 4.28
N MET A 37 2.50 -6.25 4.22
CA MET A 37 1.88 -5.49 5.30
C MET A 37 1.73 -6.31 6.57
N ILE A 38 1.38 -7.59 6.45
CA ILE A 38 1.34 -8.51 7.60
C ILE A 38 2.73 -8.57 8.23
N ARG A 39 3.76 -8.69 7.43
CA ARG A 39 5.13 -8.74 7.93
C ARG A 39 5.51 -7.46 8.66
N VAL A 40 5.14 -6.33 8.11
CA VAL A 40 5.47 -5.02 8.68
C VAL A 40 4.76 -4.79 10.00
N PHE A 41 3.46 -4.99 10.04
CA PHE A 41 2.66 -4.64 11.21
C PHE A 41 2.57 -5.76 12.22
N ASP A 42 2.23 -6.97 11.79
CA ASP A 42 2.03 -8.09 12.71
C ASP A 42 3.35 -8.78 13.08
N GLY A 43 4.26 -8.92 12.11
CA GLY A 43 5.51 -9.62 12.32
C GLY A 43 6.58 -8.76 12.97
N LEU A 44 6.83 -7.57 12.45
CA LEU A 44 7.91 -6.69 12.90
C LEU A 44 7.44 -5.59 13.86
N GLY A 45 6.13 -5.38 13.97
CA GLY A 45 5.59 -4.41 14.90
C GLY A 45 5.91 -2.95 14.54
N TYR A 46 6.09 -2.66 13.27
CA TYR A 46 6.28 -1.29 12.84
C TYR A 46 4.99 -0.51 13.01
N ARG A 47 5.12 0.77 13.27
CA ARG A 47 3.95 1.62 13.47
C ARG A 47 3.56 2.40 12.23
N ARG A 48 4.39 2.37 11.17
CA ARG A 48 4.17 3.16 9.96
C ARG A 48 4.76 2.46 8.74
N TYR A 49 4.00 2.44 7.66
CA TYR A 49 4.42 1.93 6.37
C TYR A 49 4.18 3.03 5.34
N GLU A 50 5.22 3.44 4.63
CA GLU A 50 5.14 4.58 3.73
C GLU A 50 5.16 4.15 2.26
N TRP A 51 4.45 4.93 1.47
CA TRP A 51 4.47 4.84 0.01
C TRP A 51 4.78 6.23 -0.52
N LYS A 52 5.75 6.33 -1.42
CA LYS A 52 6.08 7.61 -2.06
C LYS A 52 6.27 7.40 -3.55
N CYS A 53 5.90 8.41 -4.31
CA CYS A 53 6.02 8.38 -5.75
C CYS A 53 6.08 9.80 -6.32
N ASP A 54 6.46 9.90 -7.59
CA ASP A 54 6.37 11.16 -8.32
C ASP A 54 4.91 11.64 -8.27
N ALA A 55 4.72 12.91 -7.93
CA ALA A 55 3.38 13.50 -7.84
C ALA A 55 2.62 13.47 -9.18
N LEU A 56 3.33 13.32 -10.29
CA LEU A 56 2.74 13.16 -11.62
C LEU A 56 2.40 11.72 -11.97
N ASN A 57 2.81 10.75 -11.15
CA ASN A 57 2.57 9.34 -11.44
C ASN A 57 1.19 8.92 -10.94
N SER A 58 0.18 9.16 -11.77
CA SER A 58 -1.21 8.87 -11.40
C SER A 58 -1.47 7.39 -11.14
N ARG A 59 -0.77 6.50 -11.82
CA ARG A 59 -0.93 5.04 -11.61
C ARG A 59 -0.48 4.64 -10.21
N SER A 60 0.65 5.14 -9.77
CA SER A 60 1.17 4.86 -8.43
C SER A 60 0.30 5.46 -7.34
N ILE A 61 -0.20 6.67 -7.57
CA ILE A 61 -1.12 7.32 -6.64
C ILE A 61 -2.40 6.49 -6.49
N LYS A 62 -3.00 6.07 -7.61
CA LYS A 62 -4.20 5.23 -7.58
C LYS A 62 -3.95 3.89 -6.90
N ALA A 63 -2.78 3.30 -7.12
CA ALA A 63 -2.41 2.05 -6.47
C ALA A 63 -2.32 2.22 -4.95
N ALA A 64 -1.68 3.29 -4.49
CA ALA A 64 -1.58 3.58 -3.07
C ALA A 64 -2.96 3.77 -2.44
N GLU A 65 -3.79 4.56 -3.07
CA GLU A 65 -5.15 4.81 -2.57
C GLU A 65 -5.98 3.53 -2.54
N ARG A 66 -5.88 2.72 -3.57
CA ARG A 66 -6.59 1.43 -3.63
C ARG A 66 -6.17 0.52 -2.48
N LEU A 67 -4.89 0.47 -2.17
CA LEU A 67 -4.35 -0.38 -1.11
C LEU A 67 -4.64 0.15 0.29
N GLY A 68 -5.17 1.36 0.40
CA GLY A 68 -5.56 1.93 1.67
C GLY A 68 -4.57 2.92 2.27
N PHE A 69 -3.51 3.25 1.55
CA PHE A 69 -2.60 4.30 1.99
C PHE A 69 -3.31 5.65 1.96
N LYS A 70 -3.08 6.45 2.98
CA LYS A 70 -3.65 7.78 3.08
C LYS A 70 -2.63 8.81 2.64
N PHE A 71 -3.08 9.79 1.85
CA PHE A 71 -2.25 10.88 1.39
C PHE A 71 -1.83 11.78 2.56
N GLU A 72 -0.55 12.14 2.61
CA GLU A 72 -0.03 13.02 3.65
C GLU A 72 0.43 14.37 3.14
N GLY A 73 0.94 14.43 1.94
CA GLY A 73 1.40 15.69 1.39
C GLY A 73 2.36 15.52 0.23
N ILE A 74 2.84 16.66 -0.25
CA ILE A 74 3.78 16.72 -1.36
C ILE A 74 5.05 17.42 -0.92
N PHE A 75 6.19 16.77 -1.16
CA PHE A 75 7.50 17.40 -1.04
C PHE A 75 7.80 18.07 -2.37
N ARG A 76 7.67 19.39 -2.40
CA ARG A 76 7.92 20.16 -3.61
C ARG A 76 9.42 20.21 -3.90
N GLN A 77 9.79 20.05 -5.17
CA GLN A 77 11.18 20.08 -5.63
C GLN A 77 12.08 19.16 -4.81
N ASP A 78 11.56 17.97 -4.52
CA ASP A 78 12.26 16.99 -3.68
C ASP A 78 13.50 16.45 -4.38
N LYS A 79 13.40 16.18 -5.67
CA LYS A 79 14.49 15.56 -6.43
C LYS A 79 14.54 16.12 -7.85
N ILE A 80 15.74 16.00 -8.45
CA ILE A 80 15.91 16.15 -9.88
C ILE A 80 16.11 14.77 -10.47
N TYR A 81 15.27 14.41 -11.42
CA TYR A 81 15.32 13.10 -12.07
C TYR A 81 15.30 13.28 -13.57
N LYS A 82 16.35 12.78 -14.25
CA LYS A 82 16.52 12.93 -15.70
C LYS A 82 16.42 14.38 -16.15
N GLY A 83 17.06 15.28 -15.40
CA GLY A 83 17.07 16.72 -15.73
C GLY A 83 15.77 17.44 -15.46
N ARG A 84 14.80 16.80 -14.81
CA ARG A 84 13.48 17.34 -14.55
C ARG A 84 13.22 17.38 -13.04
N ASN A 85 12.56 18.45 -12.60
CA ASN A 85 12.11 18.56 -11.21
C ASN A 85 11.10 17.45 -10.89
N ARG A 86 11.21 16.90 -9.70
CA ARG A 86 10.25 15.93 -9.19
C ARG A 86 9.70 16.42 -7.86
N ASP A 87 8.39 16.59 -7.80
CA ASP A 87 7.65 16.70 -6.55
C ASP A 87 7.27 15.28 -6.13
N THR A 88 7.41 14.98 -4.86
CA THR A 88 7.13 13.63 -4.35
C THR A 88 5.86 13.64 -3.52
N ALA A 89 4.92 12.77 -3.89
CA ALA A 89 3.71 12.55 -3.12
C ALA A 89 3.96 11.46 -2.08
N TRP A 90 3.51 11.71 -0.84
CA TRP A 90 3.71 10.83 0.30
C TRP A 90 2.39 10.29 0.81
N PHE A 91 2.36 8.99 1.08
CA PHE A 91 1.20 8.28 1.61
C PHE A 91 1.65 7.37 2.75
N SER A 92 0.74 7.01 3.63
CA SER A 92 1.07 6.10 4.72
C SER A 92 -0.10 5.25 5.15
N ILE A 93 0.24 4.13 5.78
CA ILE A 93 -0.64 3.34 6.62
C ILE A 93 0.01 3.32 7.99
N ILE A 94 -0.76 3.58 9.04
CA ILE A 94 -0.28 3.49 10.41
C ILE A 94 -0.86 2.26 11.11
N ASP A 95 -0.27 1.89 12.23
CA ASP A 95 -0.68 0.71 13.00
C ASP A 95 -2.15 0.74 13.40
N LYS A 96 -2.70 1.93 13.66
CA LYS A 96 -4.12 2.08 14.01
C LYS A 96 -5.06 1.82 12.83
N ASP A 97 -4.59 2.02 11.61
CA ASP A 97 -5.38 1.73 10.40
C ASP A 97 -5.37 0.24 10.05
N TRP A 98 -4.34 -0.47 10.52
CA TRP A 98 -4.05 -1.81 10.04
C TRP A 98 -5.17 -2.84 10.30
N PRO A 99 -5.79 -2.91 11.50
CA PRO A 99 -6.80 -3.95 11.74
C PRO A 99 -7.95 -3.90 10.72
N ASN A 100 -8.45 -2.73 10.39
CA ASN A 100 -9.52 -2.58 9.41
C ASN A 100 -9.05 -2.92 8.00
N LEU A 101 -7.84 -2.49 7.65
CA LEU A 101 -7.27 -2.81 6.35
C LEU A 101 -7.02 -4.30 6.19
N LYS A 102 -6.52 -4.95 7.24
CA LYS A 102 -6.30 -6.39 7.23
C LYS A 102 -7.60 -7.14 6.94
N ASN A 103 -8.68 -6.76 7.62
CA ASN A 103 -9.98 -7.36 7.39
C ASN A 103 -10.46 -7.16 5.96
N ALA A 104 -10.26 -5.97 5.41
CA ALA A 104 -10.65 -5.69 4.03
C ALA A 104 -9.86 -6.53 3.04
N PHE A 105 -8.55 -6.68 3.23
CA PHE A 105 -7.73 -7.53 2.37
C PHE A 105 -8.16 -8.99 2.44
N GLN A 106 -8.42 -9.49 3.64
CA GLN A 106 -8.86 -10.87 3.83
C GLN A 106 -10.19 -11.13 3.12
N SER A 107 -11.13 -10.19 3.23
CA SER A 107 -12.42 -10.30 2.55
C SER A 107 -12.26 -10.21 1.04
N TRP A 108 -11.41 -9.32 0.55
CA TRP A 108 -11.19 -9.17 -0.89
C TRP A 108 -10.54 -10.40 -1.49
N LEU A 109 -9.57 -11.00 -0.79
CA LEU A 109 -8.83 -12.19 -1.25
C LEU A 109 -9.63 -13.49 -1.08
N ASN A 110 -10.77 -13.44 -0.42
CA ASN A 110 -11.62 -14.62 -0.28
C ASN A 110 -12.03 -15.12 -1.68
N PRO A 111 -11.88 -16.43 -1.98
CA PRO A 111 -12.27 -16.97 -3.29
C PRO A 111 -13.71 -16.65 -3.68
N GLU A 112 -14.61 -16.48 -2.70
CA GLU A 112 -16.01 -16.13 -2.98
C GLU A 112 -16.17 -14.73 -3.55
N ASN A 113 -15.14 -13.89 -3.47
CA ASN A 113 -15.16 -12.54 -4.05
C ASN A 113 -14.82 -12.55 -5.55
N PHE A 114 -14.58 -13.71 -6.13
CA PHE A 114 -14.22 -13.83 -7.54
C PHE A 114 -15.22 -14.73 -8.25
N ASP A 115 -15.63 -14.33 -9.46
CA ASP A 115 -16.52 -15.13 -10.26
C ASP A 115 -15.77 -16.24 -11.04
N THR A 116 -16.48 -16.96 -11.87
CA THR A 116 -15.89 -18.07 -12.64
C THR A 116 -14.83 -17.60 -13.64
N ASP A 117 -14.86 -16.35 -14.03
CA ASP A 117 -13.87 -15.75 -14.94
C ASP A 117 -12.68 -15.14 -14.19
N GLY A 118 -12.67 -15.25 -12.85
CA GLY A 118 -11.61 -14.68 -12.04
C GLY A 118 -11.74 -13.18 -11.80
N GLN A 119 -12.92 -12.60 -12.08
CA GLN A 119 -13.17 -11.18 -11.88
C GLN A 119 -13.71 -10.93 -10.47
N GLN A 120 -13.23 -9.85 -9.83
CA GLN A 120 -13.71 -9.49 -8.51
C GLN A 120 -15.19 -9.13 -8.53
N ILE A 121 -15.91 -9.55 -7.51
CA ILE A 121 -17.32 -9.17 -7.30
C ILE A 121 -17.38 -7.80 -6.65
N LEU A 122 -16.61 -7.60 -5.58
CA LEU A 122 -16.45 -6.30 -4.93
C LEU A 122 -15.00 -5.86 -5.03
N SER A 123 -14.79 -4.58 -5.28
CA SER A 123 -13.44 -4.01 -5.26
C SER A 123 -12.95 -3.86 -3.82
N LEU A 124 -11.64 -3.78 -3.65
CA LEU A 124 -11.04 -3.57 -2.34
C LEU A 124 -11.55 -2.26 -1.71
N THR A 125 -11.69 -1.21 -2.50
CA THR A 125 -12.23 0.07 -2.06
C THR A 125 -13.66 -0.05 -1.56
N GLU A 126 -14.51 -0.78 -2.30
CA GLU A 126 -15.89 -1.01 -1.87
C GLU A 126 -15.96 -1.75 -0.55
N ILE A 127 -15.13 -2.77 -0.38
CA ILE A 127 -15.09 -3.54 0.86
C ILE A 127 -14.68 -2.65 2.03
N ARG A 128 -13.65 -1.82 1.86
CA ARG A 128 -13.23 -0.87 2.90
C ARG A 128 -14.33 0.10 3.27
N ASN A 129 -15.04 0.63 2.29
CA ASN A 129 -16.07 1.63 2.52
C ASN A 129 -17.32 1.05 3.19
N ASN A 130 -17.50 -0.25 3.12
CA ASN A 130 -18.64 -0.93 3.73
C ASN A 130 -18.37 -1.45 5.14
N GLN A 131 -17.19 -1.18 5.67
CA GLN A 131 -16.85 -1.57 7.05
C GLN A 131 -17.41 -0.61 8.09
#